data_fbbbd78271c138af887f629808a72623
#
_entry.id   fbbbd78271c138af887f629808a72623
#
_cell.length_a   1.000
_cell.length_b   1.000
_cell.length_c   1.000
_cell.angle_alpha   90.00
_cell.angle_beta   90.00
_cell.angle_gamma   90.00
#
_symmetry.space_group_name_H-M   'P 1'
#
loop_
_entity.id
_entity.type
_entity.pdbx_description
1 polymer ?
#
loop_
_entity_poly.entity_id
_entity_poly.type
_entity_poly.pdbx_seq_one_letter_code
_entity_poly.pdbx_strand_id
1 'polypeptide(L)'
;LLCKLMDEKLGRAPGTSEQLITYVKDRPGHDRRYAIDATKINRELGWKPSVTFEEGLSQTIDWYLKNTEWLEHVTSGAYQQYYETQYATAHAPNSERGSASA
;
A
#
# COMPACT_ATOMS: atom_id res chain seq x y z
N LEU A 1 -13.04 1.52 -8.47
CA LEU A 1 -12.28 1.49 -9.71
C LEU A 1 -11.34 0.28 -9.77
N LEU A 2 -10.44 0.08 -8.77
CA LEU A 2 -9.49 -1.05 -8.76
C LEU A 2 -10.17 -2.41 -8.99
N CYS A 3 -11.21 -2.74 -8.22
CA CYS A 3 -11.94 -4.01 -8.35
C CYS A 3 -12.54 -4.18 -9.74
N LYS A 4 -13.12 -3.12 -10.30
CA LYS A 4 -13.68 -3.14 -11.64
C LYS A 4 -12.62 -3.45 -12.69
N LEU A 5 -11.48 -2.74 -12.65
CA LEU A 5 -10.37 -2.98 -13.57
C LEU A 5 -9.79 -4.41 -13.43
N MET A 6 -9.71 -4.93 -12.21
CA MET A 6 -9.26 -6.30 -11.96
C MET A 6 -10.22 -7.33 -12.57
N ASP A 7 -11.52 -7.16 -12.38
CA ASP A 7 -12.52 -8.05 -12.96
C ASP A 7 -12.44 -8.03 -14.49
N GLU A 8 -12.34 -6.85 -15.10
CA GLU A 8 -12.20 -6.70 -16.55
C GLU A 8 -10.92 -7.39 -17.09
N LYS A 9 -9.77 -7.11 -16.47
CA LYS A 9 -8.48 -7.67 -16.93
C LYS A 9 -8.36 -9.18 -16.72
N LEU A 10 -9.02 -9.74 -15.71
CA LEU A 10 -9.03 -11.16 -15.40
C LEU A 10 -10.21 -11.92 -16.01
N GLY A 11 -11.07 -11.25 -16.78
CA GLY A 11 -12.25 -11.86 -17.41
C GLY A 11 -13.26 -12.38 -16.39
N ARG A 12 -13.37 -11.74 -15.23
CA ARG A 12 -14.32 -12.10 -14.16
C ARG A 12 -15.65 -11.39 -14.34
N ALA A 13 -16.70 -11.95 -13.73
CA ALA A 13 -17.99 -11.26 -13.67
C ALA A 13 -17.85 -9.92 -12.88
N PRO A 14 -18.49 -8.83 -13.33
CA PRO A 14 -18.45 -7.55 -12.62
C PRO A 14 -18.89 -7.69 -11.15
N GLY A 15 -18.14 -7.06 -10.23
CA GLY A 15 -18.40 -7.12 -8.80
C GLY A 15 -17.77 -8.30 -8.06
N THR A 16 -17.09 -9.21 -8.76
CA THR A 16 -16.42 -10.36 -8.13
C THR A 16 -15.34 -9.90 -7.17
N SER A 17 -14.47 -8.99 -7.59
CA SER A 17 -13.37 -8.49 -6.75
C SER A 17 -13.86 -7.57 -5.63
N GLU A 18 -15.00 -6.91 -5.77
CA GLU A 18 -15.58 -6.05 -4.71
C GLU A 18 -16.01 -6.84 -3.48
N GLN A 19 -16.33 -8.13 -3.62
CA GLN A 19 -16.69 -9.02 -2.51
C GLN A 19 -15.50 -9.28 -1.56
N LEU A 20 -14.28 -9.01 -2.00
CA LEU A 20 -13.07 -9.14 -1.18
C LEU A 20 -12.83 -7.94 -0.27
N ILE A 21 -13.61 -6.85 -0.42
CA ILE A 21 -13.44 -5.65 0.39
C ILE A 21 -13.95 -5.94 1.82
N THR A 22 -13.05 -5.80 2.79
CA THR A 22 -13.39 -5.94 4.21
C THR A 22 -13.07 -4.65 4.94
N TYR A 23 -14.07 -4.10 5.63
CA TYR A 23 -13.90 -2.91 6.45
C TYR A 23 -13.37 -3.29 7.83
N VAL A 24 -12.32 -2.59 8.25
CA VAL A 24 -11.69 -2.79 9.55
C VAL A 24 -11.76 -1.52 10.38
N LYS A 25 -11.55 -1.64 11.71
CA LYS A 25 -11.47 -0.48 12.58
C LYS A 25 -10.29 0.39 12.19
N ASP A 26 -10.54 1.69 12.05
CA ASP A 26 -9.50 2.66 11.72
C ASP A 26 -8.52 2.85 12.88
N ARG A 27 -7.26 3.18 12.55
CA ARG A 27 -6.24 3.48 13.55
C ARG A 27 -6.40 4.88 14.12
N PRO A 28 -6.10 5.12 15.41
CA PRO A 28 -6.06 6.45 15.98
C PRO A 28 -5.04 7.34 15.24
N GLY A 29 -5.43 8.61 14.97
CA GLY A 29 -4.55 9.57 14.31
C GLY A 29 -4.31 9.32 12.81
N HIS A 30 -5.19 8.52 12.16
CA HIS A 30 -5.10 8.31 10.72
C HIS A 30 -5.44 9.60 9.97
N ASP A 31 -4.60 9.97 9.02
CA ASP A 31 -4.84 11.13 8.17
C ASP A 31 -6.10 10.92 7.32
N ARG A 32 -6.96 11.92 7.33
CA ARG A 32 -8.23 11.83 6.64
C ARG A 32 -8.10 11.90 5.11
N ARG A 33 -7.06 12.61 4.64
CA ARG A 33 -6.83 12.83 3.21
C ARG A 33 -5.40 13.25 2.96
N TYR A 34 -4.80 12.69 1.92
CA TYR A 34 -3.59 13.20 1.30
C TYR A 34 -3.96 13.91 0.00
N ALA A 35 -3.57 15.18 -0.11
CA ALA A 35 -3.80 15.96 -1.32
C ALA A 35 -2.61 16.89 -1.54
N ILE A 36 -1.99 16.76 -2.71
CA ILE A 36 -0.85 17.59 -3.13
C ILE A 36 -1.35 18.60 -4.15
N ASP A 37 -1.04 19.88 -3.91
CA ASP A 37 -1.27 20.96 -4.86
C ASP A 37 -0.05 21.13 -5.77
N ALA A 38 -0.19 20.77 -7.03
CA ALA A 38 0.86 20.87 -8.03
C ALA A 38 0.88 22.22 -8.78
N THR A 39 0.13 23.22 -8.34
CA THR A 39 0.00 24.51 -9.04
C THR A 39 1.35 25.22 -9.16
N LYS A 40 2.16 25.23 -8.10
CA LYS A 40 3.46 25.90 -8.10
C LYS A 40 4.42 25.25 -9.10
N ILE A 41 4.58 23.93 -9.07
CA ILE A 41 5.49 23.22 -9.99
C ILE A 41 5.04 23.36 -11.44
N ASN A 42 3.74 23.35 -11.70
CA ASN A 42 3.20 23.59 -13.03
C ASN A 42 3.54 25.00 -13.54
N ARG A 43 3.32 26.03 -12.71
CA ARG A 43 3.59 27.42 -13.07
C ARG A 43 5.07 27.71 -13.29
N GLU A 44 5.96 27.18 -12.44
CA GLU A 44 7.38 27.53 -12.45
C GLU A 44 8.20 26.65 -13.40
N LEU A 45 7.83 25.38 -13.55
CA LEU A 45 8.57 24.40 -14.35
C LEU A 45 7.76 23.84 -15.55
N GLY A 46 6.51 24.26 -15.73
CA GLY A 46 5.63 23.74 -16.77
C GLY A 46 5.25 22.26 -16.60
N TRP A 47 5.60 21.66 -15.45
CA TRP A 47 5.33 20.24 -15.22
C TRP A 47 3.85 20.00 -14.93
N LYS A 48 3.33 18.94 -15.51
CA LYS A 48 1.98 18.41 -15.25
C LYS A 48 2.00 16.89 -15.36
N PRO A 49 1.08 16.19 -14.69
CA PRO A 49 0.92 14.74 -14.87
C PRO A 49 0.70 14.42 -16.37
N SER A 50 1.40 13.40 -16.85
CA SER A 50 1.29 12.94 -18.26
C SER A 50 0.24 11.86 -18.44
N VAL A 51 -0.23 11.25 -17.36
CA VAL A 51 -1.18 10.13 -17.34
C VAL A 51 -2.29 10.44 -16.34
N THR A 52 -3.53 10.13 -16.69
CA THR A 52 -4.65 10.23 -15.77
C THR A 52 -4.56 9.16 -14.67
N PHE A 53 -5.30 9.34 -13.57
CA PHE A 53 -5.32 8.34 -12.49
C PHE A 53 -5.84 6.98 -12.99
N GLU A 54 -6.89 6.98 -13.80
CA GLU A 54 -7.50 5.78 -14.35
C GLU A 54 -6.53 5.01 -15.26
N GLU A 55 -5.87 5.73 -16.16
CA GLU A 55 -4.87 5.14 -17.06
C GLU A 55 -3.67 4.60 -16.27
N GLY A 56 -3.15 5.38 -15.32
CA GLY A 56 -2.02 4.98 -14.47
C GLY A 56 -2.34 3.76 -13.63
N LEU A 57 -3.53 3.70 -13.04
CA LEU A 57 -3.98 2.53 -12.29
C LEU A 57 -4.10 1.29 -13.17
N SER A 58 -4.67 1.44 -14.37
CA SER A 58 -4.77 0.36 -15.35
C SER A 58 -3.40 -0.20 -15.73
N GLN A 59 -2.42 0.69 -16.04
CA GLN A 59 -1.05 0.30 -16.36
C GLN A 59 -0.36 -0.38 -15.18
N THR A 60 -0.59 0.09 -13.96
CA THR A 60 -0.04 -0.51 -12.74
C THR A 60 -0.55 -1.94 -12.55
N ILE A 61 -1.84 -2.16 -12.73
CA ILE A 61 -2.42 -3.52 -12.66
C ILE A 61 -1.78 -4.43 -13.72
N ASP A 62 -1.65 -3.95 -14.97
CA ASP A 62 -1.03 -4.73 -16.04
C ASP A 62 0.41 -5.10 -15.69
N TRP A 63 1.15 -4.19 -15.06
CA TRP A 63 2.50 -4.48 -14.62
C TRP A 63 2.53 -5.61 -13.60
N TYR A 64 1.69 -5.56 -12.56
CA TYR A 64 1.62 -6.63 -11.55
C TYR A 64 1.21 -7.97 -12.15
N LEU A 65 0.25 -7.99 -13.06
CA LEU A 65 -0.20 -9.21 -13.72
C LEU A 65 0.86 -9.84 -14.64
N LYS A 66 1.79 -9.01 -15.17
CA LYS A 66 2.89 -9.48 -16.02
C LYS A 66 4.15 -9.88 -15.25
N ASN A 67 4.32 -9.39 -14.01
CA ASN A 67 5.53 -9.59 -13.21
C ASN A 67 5.25 -10.50 -12.00
N THR A 68 4.67 -11.65 -12.25
CA THR A 68 4.28 -12.64 -11.21
C THR A 68 5.47 -13.18 -10.44
N GLU A 69 6.62 -13.42 -11.09
CA GLU A 69 7.85 -13.88 -10.42
C GLU A 69 8.33 -12.86 -9.38
N TRP A 70 8.28 -11.56 -9.72
CA TRP A 70 8.60 -10.50 -8.77
C TRP A 70 7.62 -10.50 -7.59
N LEU A 71 6.34 -10.65 -7.88
CA LEU A 71 5.30 -10.68 -6.86
C LEU A 71 5.48 -11.87 -5.90
N GLU A 72 5.75 -13.05 -6.44
CA GLU A 72 6.05 -14.26 -5.67
C GLU A 72 7.27 -14.06 -4.77
N HIS A 73 8.34 -13.45 -5.30
CA HIS A 73 9.54 -13.17 -4.52
C HIS A 73 9.28 -12.23 -3.33
N VAL A 74 8.53 -11.13 -3.52
CA VAL A 74 8.26 -10.18 -2.42
C VAL A 74 7.20 -10.65 -1.43
N THR A 75 6.30 -11.54 -1.84
CA THR A 75 5.27 -12.13 -0.98
C THR A 75 5.71 -13.46 -0.35
N SER A 76 6.86 -14.00 -0.75
CA SER A 76 7.44 -15.20 -0.13
C SER A 76 7.75 -14.96 1.35
N GLY A 77 7.67 -16.00 2.17
CA GLY A 77 7.87 -15.93 3.63
C GLY A 77 9.20 -15.30 4.10
N ALA A 78 10.19 -15.16 3.22
CA ALA A 78 11.47 -14.50 3.52
C ALA A 78 11.29 -13.02 3.90
N TYR A 79 10.36 -12.30 3.26
CA TYR A 79 10.06 -10.91 3.63
C TYR A 79 9.32 -10.82 4.97
N GLN A 80 8.43 -11.75 5.25
CA GLN A 80 7.72 -11.81 6.54
C GLN A 80 8.69 -12.10 7.69
N GLN A 81 9.64 -13.02 7.53
CA GLN A 81 10.68 -13.29 8.52
C GLN A 81 11.57 -12.07 8.77
N TYR A 82 11.94 -11.33 7.74
CA TYR A 82 12.67 -10.08 7.89
C TYR A 82 11.87 -9.06 8.70
N TYR A 83 10.59 -8.90 8.41
CA TYR A 83 9.69 -7.98 9.10
C TYR A 83 9.52 -8.37 10.58
N GLU A 84 9.26 -9.63 10.88
CA GLU A 84 9.16 -10.15 12.25
C GLU A 84 10.47 -9.93 13.03
N THR A 85 11.63 -10.19 12.42
CA THR A 85 12.95 -9.99 13.05
C THR A 85 13.23 -8.54 13.37
N GLN A 86 12.88 -7.62 12.48
CA GLN A 86 13.13 -6.18 12.64
C GLN A 86 12.18 -5.52 13.64
N TYR A 87 10.93 -5.96 13.70
CA TYR A 87 9.90 -5.34 14.53
C TYR A 87 9.62 -6.08 15.85
N ALA A 88 9.98 -7.34 16.00
CA ALA A 88 9.92 -8.05 17.26
C ALA A 88 10.81 -7.40 18.34
N THR A 89 11.96 -6.87 17.94
CA THR A 89 12.87 -6.12 18.82
C THR A 89 12.35 -4.74 19.22
N ALA A 90 11.45 -4.14 18.42
CA ALA A 90 10.87 -2.83 18.72
C ALA A 90 9.68 -2.88 19.70
N HIS A 91 9.15 -4.08 19.98
CA HIS A 91 8.00 -4.29 20.89
C HIS A 91 8.38 -5.02 22.17
N ALA A 92 9.68 -5.18 22.49
CA ALA A 92 10.09 -5.65 23.80
C ALA A 92 9.67 -4.62 24.86
N PRO A 93 8.81 -4.92 25.83
CA PRO A 93 8.48 -4.01 26.90
C PRO A 93 9.75 -3.68 27.68
N ASN A 94 10.00 -2.41 27.91
CA ASN A 94 11.12 -1.87 28.67
C ASN A 94 10.95 -2.25 30.15
N SER A 95 11.29 -3.49 30.49
CA SER A 95 11.20 -4.05 31.84
C SER A 95 12.55 -3.99 32.55
N GLU A 96 13.16 -2.78 32.64
CA GLU A 96 14.21 -2.54 33.62
C GLU A 96 14.40 -1.04 33.84
N ARG A 97 13.46 -0.43 34.57
CA ARG A 97 13.75 0.74 35.43
C ARG A 97 12.95 0.61 36.70
N GLY A 98 13.56 0.01 37.67
CA GLY A 98 12.96 -0.03 39.00
C GLY A 98 13.69 -0.93 39.94
N SER A 99 14.82 -0.50 40.46
CA SER A 99 15.17 -0.66 41.88
C SER A 99 16.61 -0.19 42.11
N ALA A 100 16.75 1.08 42.41
CA ALA A 100 17.84 1.55 43.25
C ALA A 100 17.19 2.38 44.34
N SER A 101 16.86 1.76 45.42
CA SER A 101 16.50 2.40 46.66
C SER A 101 17.56 2.14 47.70
N ALA A 102 17.80 3.19 48.43
CA ALA A 102 18.45 3.38 49.71
C ALA A 102 19.92 3.56 49.74
#